data_09e8e3d38eba78c58f0710ff93259d29
#
_entry.id   09e8e3d38eba78c58f0710ff93259d29
#
_cell.length_a   1.000
_cell.length_b   1.000
_cell.length_c   1.000
_cell.angle_alpha   90.00
_cell.angle_beta   90.00
_cell.angle_gamma   90.00
#
_symmetry.space_group_name_H-M   'P 1'
#
loop_
_entity.id
_entity.type
_entity.pdbx_description
1 polymer ?
#
loop_
_entity_poly.entity_id
_entity_poly.type
_entity_poly.pdbx_seq_one_letter_code
_entity_poly.pdbx_strand_id
1 'polypeptide(L)'
;MLFALIQASAWATTYTFASGNYTTVTNFTACATGPCANYTTSMQTSGSFTTAAPLAANLANQNIFAQVTSFSLSDGIVTYSSADPNSRVYSFVVSTNAAGQITSSQIVLEEWQSTPHTPPSRVAILELIASTASAFNNTACTADTTSPAGVADTCTAAIVDASGSSAQSTVLTSNIPNVPTVGEWGLVCLAGCMLVLAWMRLRRRQIS
;
A
#
# COMPACT_ATOMS: atom_id res chain seq x y z
N MET A 1 -5.53 43.09 -5.87
CA MET A 1 -4.83 42.01 -6.57
C MET A 1 -5.23 40.72 -5.86
N LEU A 2 -6.16 39.96 -6.44
CA LEU A 2 -6.70 38.72 -5.82
C LEU A 2 -5.81 37.56 -6.26
N PHE A 3 -4.99 37.02 -5.35
CA PHE A 3 -4.27 35.77 -5.58
C PHE A 3 -5.27 34.62 -5.44
N ALA A 4 -5.73 34.07 -6.54
CA ALA A 4 -6.43 32.79 -6.55
C ALA A 4 -5.41 31.71 -6.16
N LEU A 5 -5.53 31.18 -4.95
CA LEU A 5 -4.85 29.95 -4.53
C LEU A 5 -5.41 28.82 -5.38
N ILE A 6 -4.64 28.41 -6.38
CA ILE A 6 -4.91 27.17 -7.12
C ILE A 6 -4.61 26.02 -6.14
N GLN A 7 -5.65 25.48 -5.53
CA GLN A 7 -5.53 24.22 -4.78
C GLN A 7 -5.32 23.11 -5.81
N ALA A 8 -4.11 22.54 -5.83
CA ALA A 8 -3.88 21.31 -6.54
C ALA A 8 -4.75 20.23 -5.89
N SER A 9 -5.73 19.70 -6.62
CA SER A 9 -6.51 18.57 -6.19
C SER A 9 -5.57 17.37 -6.02
N ALA A 10 -5.44 16.88 -4.80
CA ALA A 10 -4.73 15.63 -4.54
C ALA A 10 -5.54 14.49 -5.17
N TRP A 11 -4.91 13.73 -6.04
CA TRP A 11 -5.52 12.58 -6.70
C TRP A 11 -5.20 11.32 -5.91
N ALA A 12 -6.21 10.49 -5.68
CA ALA A 12 -6.01 9.17 -5.09
C ALA A 12 -4.98 8.38 -5.93
N THR A 13 -4.02 7.77 -5.27
CA THR A 13 -2.93 7.05 -5.94
C THR A 13 -2.95 5.60 -5.52
N THR A 14 -2.94 4.70 -6.50
CA THR A 14 -2.90 3.26 -6.27
C THR A 14 -1.49 2.72 -6.48
N TYR A 15 -1.04 1.95 -5.50
CA TYR A 15 0.23 1.23 -5.49
C TYR A 15 -0.06 -0.24 -5.67
N THR A 16 0.55 -0.88 -6.66
CA THR A 16 0.38 -2.31 -6.95
C THR A 16 1.60 -3.09 -6.52
N PHE A 17 1.38 -4.31 -6.09
CA PHE A 17 2.41 -5.24 -5.67
C PHE A 17 2.20 -6.60 -6.35
N ALA A 18 3.29 -7.23 -6.76
CA ALA A 18 3.33 -8.63 -7.14
C ALA A 18 4.69 -9.22 -6.78
N SER A 19 4.71 -10.32 -6.04
CA SER A 19 5.94 -11.09 -5.81
C SER A 19 6.21 -12.01 -7.01
N GLY A 20 7.39 -12.62 -7.05
CA GLY A 20 7.58 -13.86 -7.79
C GLY A 20 6.77 -15.00 -7.16
N ASN A 21 6.74 -16.14 -7.83
CA ASN A 21 6.16 -17.36 -7.27
C ASN A 21 6.91 -17.79 -6.01
N TYR A 22 6.22 -18.46 -5.11
CA TYR A 22 6.82 -18.96 -3.89
C TYR A 22 7.96 -19.94 -4.17
N THR A 23 9.11 -19.67 -3.56
CA THR A 23 10.31 -20.51 -3.69
C THR A 23 10.46 -21.48 -2.52
N THR A 24 9.88 -21.13 -1.36
CA THR A 24 9.86 -21.97 -0.18
C THR A 24 8.40 -22.16 0.24
N VAL A 25 8.01 -23.41 0.44
CA VAL A 25 6.67 -23.79 0.86
C VAL A 25 6.77 -24.85 1.94
N THR A 26 6.10 -24.61 3.06
CA THR A 26 5.95 -25.60 4.14
C THR A 26 4.46 -25.74 4.41
N ASN A 27 3.93 -26.95 4.25
CA ASN A 27 2.52 -27.23 4.47
C ASN A 27 2.35 -28.20 5.63
N PHE A 28 1.41 -27.91 6.51
CA PHE A 28 1.00 -28.82 7.57
C PHE A 28 -0.05 -29.79 7.06
N THR A 29 0.02 -31.03 7.56
CA THR A 29 -0.94 -32.10 7.22
C THR A 29 -2.11 -32.16 8.19
N ALA A 30 -1.94 -31.58 9.37
CA ALA A 30 -2.97 -31.50 10.40
C ALA A 30 -2.96 -30.11 11.04
N CYS A 31 -4.11 -29.48 11.08
CA CYS A 31 -4.31 -28.19 11.72
C CYS A 31 -5.32 -28.34 12.85
N ALA A 32 -5.04 -27.71 14.00
CA ALA A 32 -5.83 -27.89 15.21
C ALA A 32 -7.25 -27.31 15.05
N THR A 33 -7.44 -26.31 14.21
CA THR A 33 -8.75 -25.68 13.93
C THR A 33 -8.86 -25.35 12.45
N GLY A 34 -9.89 -25.88 11.81
CA GLY A 34 -10.14 -25.67 10.41
C GLY A 34 -9.23 -26.48 9.45
N PRO A 35 -9.46 -26.39 8.15
CA PRO A 35 -8.64 -27.06 7.16
C PRO A 35 -7.26 -26.42 7.09
N CYS A 36 -6.21 -27.25 6.91
CA CYS A 36 -4.90 -26.73 6.59
C CYS A 36 -4.92 -26.07 5.21
N ALA A 37 -4.43 -24.85 5.12
CA ALA A 37 -4.16 -24.25 3.85
C ALA A 37 -2.85 -24.79 3.27
N ASN A 38 -2.84 -25.08 1.98
CA ASN A 38 -1.68 -25.63 1.30
C ASN A 38 -1.20 -24.64 0.24
N TYR A 39 -0.07 -24.00 0.49
CA TYR A 39 0.61 -23.19 -0.51
C TYR A 39 1.27 -24.10 -1.57
N THR A 40 1.39 -23.56 -2.76
CA THR A 40 2.12 -24.20 -3.87
C THR A 40 3.14 -23.25 -4.46
N THR A 41 4.13 -23.79 -5.14
CA THR A 41 5.15 -23.00 -5.85
C THR A 41 4.62 -22.29 -7.09
N SER A 42 3.36 -22.46 -7.45
CA SER A 42 2.69 -21.67 -8.49
C SER A 42 1.93 -20.46 -7.94
N MET A 43 1.79 -20.35 -6.62
CA MET A 43 1.15 -19.21 -5.97
C MET A 43 2.16 -18.07 -5.76
N GLN A 44 1.63 -16.88 -5.58
CA GLN A 44 2.39 -15.64 -5.34
C GLN A 44 1.56 -14.67 -4.49
N THR A 45 2.23 -13.71 -3.90
CA THR A 45 1.56 -12.56 -3.28
C THR A 45 1.33 -11.47 -4.30
N SER A 46 0.12 -10.90 -4.33
CA SER A 46 -0.22 -9.79 -5.22
C SER A 46 -1.34 -8.94 -4.65
N GLY A 47 -1.49 -7.73 -5.16
CA GLY A 47 -2.58 -6.85 -4.79
C GLY A 47 -2.22 -5.37 -4.91
N SER A 48 -2.98 -4.55 -4.19
CA SER A 48 -2.80 -3.11 -4.23
C SER A 48 -3.30 -2.43 -2.96
N PHE A 49 -2.82 -1.21 -2.76
CA PHE A 49 -3.44 -0.27 -1.82
C PHE A 49 -3.55 1.11 -2.47
N THR A 50 -4.48 1.92 -1.98
CA THR A 50 -4.75 3.27 -2.47
C THR A 50 -4.58 4.27 -1.33
N THR A 51 -3.95 5.39 -1.63
CA THR A 51 -3.84 6.54 -0.72
C THR A 51 -4.66 7.72 -1.25
N ALA A 52 -5.09 8.61 -0.36
CA ALA A 52 -5.86 9.79 -0.74
C ALA A 52 -5.08 10.78 -1.63
N ALA A 53 -3.75 10.73 -1.55
CA ALA A 53 -2.83 11.54 -2.35
C ALA A 53 -1.54 10.72 -2.61
N PRO A 54 -0.72 11.08 -3.61
CA PRO A 54 0.60 10.49 -3.80
C PRO A 54 1.43 10.57 -2.51
N LEU A 55 2.20 9.53 -2.23
CA LEU A 55 3.12 9.53 -1.09
C LEU A 55 4.19 10.62 -1.27
N ALA A 56 4.56 11.24 -0.16
CA ALA A 56 5.60 12.26 -0.16
C ALA A 56 6.95 11.68 -0.59
N ALA A 57 7.79 12.52 -1.17
CA ALA A 57 9.17 12.19 -1.49
C ALA A 57 10.01 12.01 -0.22
N ASN A 58 11.02 11.13 -0.30
CA ASN A 58 12.03 10.91 0.74
C ASN A 58 11.47 10.51 2.11
N LEU A 59 10.36 9.77 2.14
CA LEU A 59 9.90 9.14 3.37
C LEU A 59 10.94 8.11 3.85
N ALA A 60 11.21 8.08 5.15
CA ALA A 60 12.12 7.14 5.79
C ALA A 60 11.36 6.33 6.84
N ASN A 61 11.05 5.07 6.55
CA ASN A 61 10.33 4.15 7.43
C ASN A 61 9.08 4.80 8.07
N GLN A 62 8.27 5.46 7.25
CA GLN A 62 7.10 6.20 7.73
C GLN A 62 5.88 5.31 7.79
N ASN A 63 5.17 5.30 8.93
CA ASN A 63 3.84 4.70 9.02
C ASN A 63 2.87 5.57 8.18
N ILE A 64 2.30 4.97 7.13
CA ILE A 64 1.37 5.64 6.21
C ILE A 64 -0.06 5.13 6.35
N PHE A 65 -0.37 4.29 7.33
CA PHE A 65 -1.69 3.67 7.45
C PHE A 65 -2.83 4.70 7.45
N ALA A 66 -2.65 5.83 8.14
CA ALA A 66 -3.64 6.91 8.14
C ALA A 66 -3.89 7.56 6.75
N GLN A 67 -3.00 7.34 5.77
CA GLN A 67 -3.14 7.84 4.40
C GLN A 67 -3.78 6.79 3.49
N VAL A 68 -3.80 5.50 3.90
CA VAL A 68 -4.38 4.40 3.13
C VAL A 68 -5.90 4.48 3.20
N THR A 69 -6.55 4.60 2.06
CA THR A 69 -8.01 4.66 1.94
C THR A 69 -8.62 3.30 1.68
N SER A 70 -7.87 2.41 1.04
CA SER A 70 -8.27 1.03 0.79
C SER A 70 -7.05 0.16 0.50
N PHE A 71 -7.18 -1.14 0.78
CA PHE A 71 -6.21 -2.15 0.35
C PHE A 71 -6.92 -3.47 0.05
N SER A 72 -6.32 -4.24 -0.84
CA SER A 72 -6.69 -5.63 -1.13
C SER A 72 -5.44 -6.35 -1.63
N LEU A 73 -4.91 -7.25 -0.81
CA LEU A 73 -3.75 -8.07 -1.12
C LEU A 73 -4.12 -9.54 -0.91
N SER A 74 -3.52 -10.42 -1.72
CA SER A 74 -3.72 -11.87 -1.60
C SER A 74 -2.38 -12.57 -1.53
N ASP A 75 -2.33 -13.64 -0.74
CA ASP A 75 -1.20 -14.56 -0.66
C ASP A 75 -1.41 -15.82 -1.53
N GLY A 76 -2.46 -15.84 -2.35
CA GLY A 76 -2.84 -16.96 -3.18
C GLY A 76 -3.86 -17.90 -2.50
N ILE A 77 -4.07 -17.80 -1.20
CA ILE A 77 -5.06 -18.56 -0.42
C ILE A 77 -6.06 -17.60 0.22
N VAL A 78 -5.56 -16.58 0.90
CA VAL A 78 -6.34 -15.58 1.65
C VAL A 78 -6.25 -14.23 0.94
N THR A 79 -7.32 -13.46 1.03
CA THR A 79 -7.36 -12.06 0.61
C THR A 79 -7.55 -11.18 1.83
N TYR A 80 -6.60 -10.29 2.05
CA TYR A 80 -6.59 -9.29 3.11
C TYR A 80 -7.17 -7.99 2.53
N SER A 81 -8.26 -7.50 3.08
CA SER A 81 -8.96 -6.36 2.50
C SER A 81 -9.46 -5.38 3.56
N SER A 82 -9.33 -4.09 3.28
CA SER A 82 -9.91 -3.05 4.13
C SER A 82 -11.44 -3.09 4.21
N ALA A 83 -12.10 -3.83 3.32
CA ALA A 83 -13.55 -4.06 3.34
C ALA A 83 -13.95 -5.29 4.18
N ASP A 84 -13.00 -6.15 4.57
CA ASP A 84 -13.27 -7.32 5.38
C ASP A 84 -13.14 -6.99 6.88
N PRO A 85 -14.18 -7.22 7.68
CA PRO A 85 -14.13 -6.97 9.12
C PRO A 85 -13.17 -7.88 9.88
N ASN A 86 -12.69 -8.98 9.29
CA ASN A 86 -11.69 -9.85 9.87
C ASN A 86 -10.26 -9.45 9.54
N SER A 87 -10.06 -8.60 8.52
CA SER A 87 -8.74 -8.09 8.18
C SER A 87 -8.25 -7.04 9.18
N ARG A 88 -6.97 -7.13 9.55
CA ARG A 88 -6.28 -6.18 10.44
C ARG A 88 -4.96 -5.74 9.83
N VAL A 89 -4.57 -4.53 10.17
CA VAL A 89 -3.26 -4.00 9.79
C VAL A 89 -2.36 -4.01 11.02
N TYR A 90 -1.35 -4.86 11.00
CA TYR A 90 -0.31 -4.85 12.03
C TYR A 90 0.67 -3.71 11.80
N SER A 91 1.16 -3.56 10.55
CA SER A 91 2.12 -2.52 10.16
C SER A 91 1.86 -2.06 8.73
N PHE A 92 2.03 -0.76 8.48
CA PHE A 92 1.97 -0.20 7.13
C PHE A 92 3.02 0.91 6.99
N VAL A 93 4.29 0.48 6.90
CA VAL A 93 5.46 1.36 6.88
C VAL A 93 6.12 1.32 5.52
N VAL A 94 6.50 2.48 4.99
CA VAL A 94 7.21 2.58 3.71
C VAL A 94 8.34 3.61 3.75
N SER A 95 9.30 3.43 2.86
CA SER A 95 10.28 4.45 2.47
C SER A 95 10.09 4.80 1.00
N THR A 96 10.35 6.06 0.63
CA THR A 96 10.21 6.52 -0.75
C THR A 96 11.46 7.25 -1.21
N ASN A 97 11.69 7.28 -2.52
CA ASN A 97 12.72 8.09 -3.15
C ASN A 97 12.27 9.55 -3.38
N ALA A 98 13.12 10.35 -4.04
CA ALA A 98 12.84 11.75 -4.37
C ALA A 98 11.62 11.95 -5.31
N ALA A 99 11.17 10.90 -6.00
CA ALA A 99 9.99 10.92 -6.85
C ALA A 99 8.72 10.39 -6.14
N GLY A 100 8.79 10.06 -4.84
CA GLY A 100 7.67 9.48 -4.09
C GLY A 100 7.42 7.99 -4.40
N GLN A 101 8.31 7.33 -5.13
CA GLN A 101 8.21 5.90 -5.41
C GLN A 101 8.69 5.10 -4.21
N ILE A 102 7.98 4.04 -3.88
CA ILE A 102 8.33 3.16 -2.75
C ILE A 102 9.63 2.42 -3.06
N THR A 103 10.59 2.51 -2.15
CA THR A 103 11.89 1.84 -2.22
C THR A 103 12.03 0.71 -1.21
N SER A 104 11.24 0.75 -0.14
CA SER A 104 11.18 -0.30 0.88
C SER A 104 9.82 -0.27 1.53
N SER A 105 9.36 -1.45 1.99
CA SER A 105 8.11 -1.61 2.72
C SER A 105 8.28 -2.52 3.93
N GLN A 106 7.45 -2.31 4.94
CA GLN A 106 7.14 -3.23 6.01
C GLN A 106 5.62 -3.20 6.17
N ILE A 107 4.94 -3.95 5.30
CA ILE A 107 3.48 -4.08 5.33
C ILE A 107 3.18 -5.46 5.90
N VAL A 108 2.46 -5.51 7.01
CA VAL A 108 2.02 -6.74 7.66
C VAL A 108 0.52 -6.65 7.85
N LEU A 109 -0.17 -7.60 7.24
CA LEU A 109 -1.62 -7.72 7.28
C LEU A 109 -2.00 -9.06 7.92
N GLU A 110 -3.13 -9.06 8.59
CA GLU A 110 -3.67 -10.23 9.25
C GLU A 110 -5.12 -10.45 8.84
N GLU A 111 -5.54 -11.70 8.79
CA GLU A 111 -6.92 -12.11 8.59
C GLU A 111 -7.31 -13.11 9.66
N TRP A 112 -8.23 -12.72 10.55
CA TRP A 112 -8.78 -13.61 11.56
C TRP A 112 -9.65 -14.68 10.89
N GLN A 113 -9.41 -15.92 11.23
CA GLN A 113 -10.13 -17.07 10.64
C GLN A 113 -11.42 -17.41 11.40
N SER A 114 -11.66 -16.74 12.52
CA SER A 114 -12.87 -16.90 13.33
C SER A 114 -13.19 -15.66 14.14
N THR A 115 -14.44 -15.53 14.54
CA THR A 115 -14.90 -14.53 15.52
C THR A 115 -15.33 -15.23 16.81
N PRO A 116 -15.09 -14.61 17.99
CA PRO A 116 -14.44 -13.32 18.23
C PRO A 116 -12.94 -13.38 17.96
N HIS A 117 -12.31 -12.23 17.70
CA HIS A 117 -10.88 -12.06 17.45
C HIS A 117 -10.11 -12.11 18.78
N THR A 118 -10.00 -13.26 19.35
CA THR A 118 -9.35 -13.46 20.66
C THR A 118 -8.49 -14.71 20.66
N PRO A 119 -7.33 -14.70 21.35
CA PRO A 119 -6.53 -15.89 21.53
C PRO A 119 -7.31 -17.04 22.19
N PRO A 120 -7.11 -18.27 21.76
CA PRO A 120 -6.09 -18.78 20.83
C PRO A 120 -6.58 -18.90 19.37
N SER A 121 -7.47 -18.01 18.91
CA SER A 121 -7.99 -18.05 17.54
C SER A 121 -6.87 -18.01 16.49
N ARG A 122 -7.18 -18.54 15.31
CA ARG A 122 -6.23 -18.61 14.19
C ARG A 122 -6.29 -17.36 13.34
N VAL A 123 -5.12 -16.95 12.85
CA VAL A 123 -4.94 -15.84 11.91
C VAL A 123 -4.11 -16.31 10.72
N ALA A 124 -4.42 -15.78 9.55
CA ALA A 124 -3.49 -15.76 8.43
C ALA A 124 -2.69 -14.45 8.50
N ILE A 125 -1.43 -14.49 8.10
CA ILE A 125 -0.52 -13.34 8.15
C ILE A 125 0.16 -13.21 6.79
N LEU A 126 0.15 -12.00 6.24
CA LEU A 126 0.90 -11.62 5.05
C LEU A 126 1.93 -10.56 5.43
N GLU A 127 3.18 -10.82 5.09
CA GLU A 127 4.30 -9.92 5.33
C GLU A 127 4.98 -9.52 4.03
N LEU A 128 5.08 -8.22 3.79
CA LEU A 128 5.86 -7.62 2.71
C LEU A 128 6.98 -6.81 3.33
N ILE A 129 8.12 -7.46 3.58
CA ILE A 129 9.23 -6.84 4.30
C ILE A 129 10.44 -6.76 3.38
N ALA A 130 10.90 -5.53 3.14
CA ALA A 130 12.01 -5.21 2.25
C ALA A 130 11.85 -5.85 0.86
N SER A 131 12.58 -6.90 0.54
CA SER A 131 12.55 -7.62 -0.73
C SER A 131 11.90 -9.00 -0.63
N THR A 132 11.17 -9.29 0.44
CA THR A 132 10.57 -10.60 0.68
C THR A 132 9.07 -10.47 0.92
N ALA A 133 8.30 -11.33 0.27
CA ALA A 133 6.91 -11.58 0.59
C ALA A 133 6.80 -12.93 1.29
N SER A 134 6.24 -12.96 2.48
CA SER A 134 6.00 -14.17 3.25
C SER A 134 4.53 -14.24 3.63
N ALA A 135 3.97 -15.44 3.65
CA ALA A 135 2.61 -15.68 4.09
C ALA A 135 2.55 -16.88 5.01
N PHE A 136 1.72 -16.78 6.02
CA PHE A 136 1.48 -17.84 7.00
C PHE A 136 -0.03 -18.01 7.15
N ASN A 137 -0.50 -19.23 7.09
CA ASN A 137 -1.92 -19.50 7.25
C ASN A 137 -2.16 -20.45 8.41
N ASN A 138 -3.19 -20.18 9.19
CA ASN A 138 -3.58 -20.96 10.34
C ASN A 138 -2.61 -20.83 11.56
N THR A 139 -1.98 -19.66 11.72
CA THR A 139 -1.12 -19.34 12.86
C THR A 139 -1.97 -19.11 14.11
N ALA A 140 -1.56 -19.66 15.27
CA ALA A 140 -2.25 -19.42 16.53
C ALA A 140 -1.88 -18.04 17.10
N CYS A 141 -2.86 -17.18 17.28
CA CYS A 141 -2.67 -15.94 18.02
C CYS A 141 -2.56 -16.23 19.52
N THR A 142 -1.57 -15.65 20.19
CA THR A 142 -1.35 -15.78 21.63
C THR A 142 -1.61 -14.51 22.42
N ALA A 143 -1.60 -13.36 21.73
CA ALA A 143 -1.96 -12.07 22.32
C ALA A 143 -2.55 -11.15 21.27
N ASP A 144 -3.68 -10.52 21.59
CA ASP A 144 -4.34 -9.50 20.80
C ASP A 144 -4.30 -8.16 21.53
N THR A 145 -3.87 -7.11 20.85
CA THR A 145 -3.82 -5.74 21.37
C THR A 145 -3.94 -4.74 20.23
N THR A 146 -3.63 -3.48 20.51
CA THR A 146 -3.50 -2.48 19.45
C THR A 146 -2.17 -2.62 18.74
N SER A 147 -2.18 -2.73 17.41
CA SER A 147 -1.00 -2.87 16.57
C SER A 147 -0.13 -1.60 16.52
N PRO A 148 1.11 -1.68 16.03
CA PRO A 148 1.94 -0.50 15.73
C PRO A 148 1.31 0.47 14.70
N ALA A 149 0.40 -0.02 13.85
CA ALA A 149 -0.39 0.83 12.95
C ALA A 149 -1.53 1.58 13.68
N GLY A 150 -1.81 1.25 14.94
CA GLY A 150 -2.89 1.84 15.72
C GLY A 150 -4.24 1.13 15.57
N VAL A 151 -4.25 -0.09 15.02
CA VAL A 151 -5.46 -0.90 14.84
C VAL A 151 -5.66 -1.78 16.05
N ALA A 152 -6.81 -1.62 16.71
CA ALA A 152 -7.21 -2.49 17.82
C ALA A 152 -7.55 -3.91 17.33
N ASP A 153 -7.61 -4.86 18.26
CA ASP A 153 -8.06 -6.22 17.96
C ASP A 153 -7.18 -6.89 16.90
N THR A 154 -5.87 -6.66 17.01
CA THR A 154 -4.82 -7.19 16.13
C THR A 154 -4.02 -8.23 16.90
N CYS A 155 -3.63 -9.33 16.24
CA CYS A 155 -2.78 -10.33 16.84
C CYS A 155 -1.33 -9.82 16.95
N THR A 156 -0.88 -9.50 18.15
CA THR A 156 0.45 -8.91 18.37
C THR A 156 1.50 -9.93 18.79
N ALA A 157 1.08 -11.16 19.07
CA ALA A 157 1.97 -12.29 19.27
C ALA A 157 1.32 -13.58 18.73
N ALA A 158 2.05 -14.34 17.95
CA ALA A 158 1.59 -15.57 17.34
C ALA A 158 2.60 -16.70 17.49
N ILE A 159 2.11 -17.94 17.55
CA ILE A 159 2.95 -19.13 17.43
C ILE A 159 2.93 -19.54 15.97
N VAL A 160 4.10 -19.59 15.37
CA VAL A 160 4.27 -20.04 13.99
C VAL A 160 4.21 -21.58 13.97
N ASP A 161 3.00 -22.11 14.00
CA ASP A 161 2.67 -23.52 13.81
C ASP A 161 1.81 -23.73 12.56
N ALA A 162 1.97 -22.85 11.60
CA ALA A 162 1.12 -22.71 10.44
C ALA A 162 1.82 -23.13 9.14
N SER A 163 1.04 -23.47 8.15
CA SER A 163 1.54 -23.55 6.77
C SER A 163 2.09 -22.17 6.35
N GLY A 164 3.29 -22.17 5.84
CA GLY A 164 3.98 -20.96 5.44
C GLY A 164 4.55 -21.02 4.03
N SER A 165 4.74 -19.88 3.43
CA SER A 165 5.37 -19.72 2.13
C SER A 165 6.21 -18.46 2.10
N SER A 166 7.20 -18.41 1.22
CA SER A 166 7.97 -17.21 0.96
C SER A 166 8.41 -17.10 -0.49
N ALA A 167 8.56 -15.89 -0.96
CA ALA A 167 9.11 -15.57 -2.27
C ALA A 167 9.92 -14.28 -2.21
N GLN A 168 10.87 -14.14 -3.15
CA GLN A 168 11.50 -12.84 -3.37
C GLN A 168 10.43 -11.84 -3.84
N SER A 169 10.37 -10.72 -3.17
CA SER A 169 9.49 -9.63 -3.55
C SER A 169 10.00 -8.97 -4.82
N THR A 170 9.12 -8.72 -5.74
CA THR A 170 9.35 -7.79 -6.82
C THR A 170 8.59 -6.50 -6.56
N VAL A 171 9.27 -5.43 -6.81
CA VAL A 171 8.94 -4.01 -6.72
C VAL A 171 7.46 -3.66 -6.55
N LEU A 172 7.14 -2.93 -5.49
CA LEU A 172 5.95 -2.09 -5.43
C LEU A 172 6.03 -1.05 -6.54
N THR A 173 5.18 -1.19 -7.55
CA THR A 173 5.06 -0.18 -8.60
C THR A 173 3.90 0.74 -8.28
N SER A 174 4.14 2.04 -8.35
CA SER A 174 3.08 3.03 -8.22
C SER A 174 2.57 3.42 -9.61
N ASN A 175 1.28 3.31 -9.85
CA ASN A 175 0.63 4.01 -10.94
C ASN A 175 0.42 5.47 -10.53
N ILE A 176 1.50 6.23 -10.43
CA ILE A 176 1.39 7.68 -10.32
C ILE A 176 1.09 8.17 -11.73
N PRO A 177 -0.10 8.73 -12.02
CA PRO A 177 -0.32 9.40 -13.29
C PRO A 177 0.78 10.45 -13.44
N ASN A 178 1.41 10.53 -14.61
CA ASN A 178 2.31 11.63 -14.92
C ASN A 178 1.50 12.94 -14.82
N VAL A 179 1.45 13.51 -13.63
CA VAL A 179 0.87 14.85 -13.45
C VAL A 179 1.91 15.79 -14.04
N PRO A 180 1.54 16.61 -15.04
CA PRO A 180 2.45 17.62 -15.57
C PRO A 180 3.01 18.41 -14.40
N THR A 181 4.33 18.46 -14.30
CA THR A 181 4.99 19.19 -13.20
C THR A 181 4.53 20.63 -13.21
N VAL A 182 4.46 21.28 -12.03
CA VAL A 182 4.09 22.70 -11.90
C VAL A 182 4.87 23.58 -12.90
N GLY A 183 6.09 23.14 -13.29
CA GLY A 183 6.90 23.78 -14.31
C GLY A 183 6.26 23.78 -15.70
N GLU A 184 5.57 22.72 -16.12
CA GLU A 184 4.91 22.65 -17.43
C GLU A 184 3.67 23.55 -17.48
N TRP A 185 2.84 23.51 -16.43
CA TRP A 185 1.71 24.43 -16.30
C TRP A 185 2.15 25.87 -16.09
N GLY A 186 3.24 26.09 -15.35
CA GLY A 186 3.85 27.42 -15.20
C GLY A 186 4.32 27.98 -16.55
N LEU A 187 4.93 27.16 -17.41
CA LEU A 187 5.35 27.54 -18.75
C LEU A 187 4.17 27.85 -19.66
N VAL A 188 3.10 27.05 -19.61
CA VAL A 188 1.87 27.31 -20.40
C VAL A 188 1.19 28.60 -19.96
N CYS A 189 1.08 28.85 -18.66
CA CYS A 189 0.53 30.10 -18.12
C CYS A 189 1.41 31.30 -18.49
N LEU A 190 2.74 31.17 -18.39
CA LEU A 190 3.66 32.24 -18.76
C LEU A 190 3.60 32.58 -20.25
N ALA A 191 3.56 31.56 -21.12
CA ALA A 191 3.41 31.74 -22.55
C ALA A 191 2.07 32.41 -22.89
N GLY A 192 0.99 32.00 -22.24
CA GLY A 192 -0.33 32.63 -22.40
C GLY A 192 -0.33 34.11 -21.97
N CYS A 193 0.26 34.45 -20.82
CA CYS A 193 0.39 35.81 -20.34
C CYS A 193 1.22 36.69 -21.29
N MET A 194 2.32 36.16 -21.83
CA MET A 194 3.16 36.88 -22.80
C MET A 194 2.44 37.16 -24.10
N LEU A 195 1.64 36.22 -24.61
CA LEU A 195 0.83 36.40 -25.81
C LEU A 195 -0.22 37.50 -25.61
N VAL A 196 -0.92 37.53 -24.47
CA VAL A 196 -1.91 38.56 -24.13
C VAL A 196 -1.25 39.95 -24.05
N LEU A 197 -0.09 40.05 -23.41
CA LEU A 197 0.66 41.31 -23.31
C LEU A 197 1.15 41.78 -24.66
N ALA A 198 1.64 40.90 -25.52
CA ALA A 198 2.06 41.22 -26.88
C ALA A 198 0.87 41.73 -27.72
N TRP A 199 -0.28 41.07 -27.64
CA TRP A 199 -1.50 41.47 -28.34
C TRP A 199 -2.01 42.85 -27.88
N MET A 200 -2.01 43.13 -26.58
CA MET A 200 -2.38 44.42 -26.04
C MET A 200 -1.43 45.55 -26.50
N ARG A 201 -0.14 45.31 -26.63
CA ARG A 201 0.83 46.28 -27.16
C ARG A 201 0.63 46.55 -28.64
N LEU A 202 0.36 45.53 -29.46
CA LEU A 202 0.06 45.67 -30.87
C LEU A 202 -1.21 46.48 -31.13
N ARG A 203 -2.26 46.23 -30.35
CA ARG A 203 -3.52 46.97 -30.44
C ARG A 203 -3.37 48.47 -30.13
N ARG A 204 -2.53 48.82 -29.16
CA ARG A 204 -2.27 50.23 -28.82
C ARG A 204 -1.53 51.01 -29.93
N ARG A 205 -0.72 50.32 -30.74
CA ARG A 205 0.01 50.93 -31.87
C ARG A 205 -0.88 51.16 -33.12
N GLN A 206 -2.02 50.53 -33.20
CA GLN A 206 -2.95 50.71 -34.32
C GLN A 206 -3.95 51.86 -34.09
N ILE A 207 -4.00 52.44 -32.90
CA ILE A 207 -4.96 53.48 -32.52
C ILE A 207 -4.28 54.87 -32.40
N SER A 208 -2.97 54.94 -32.52
CA SER A 208 -2.21 56.19 -32.62
C SER A 208 -1.73 56.43 -34.04
#